data_4cfbb04ae5607c411d06969177018dc6
#
_entry.id   4cfbb04ae5607c411d06969177018dc6
#
_cell.length_a   1.000
_cell.length_b   1.000
_cell.length_c   1.000
_cell.angle_alpha   90.00
_cell.angle_beta   90.00
_cell.angle_gamma   90.00
#
_symmetry.space_group_name_H-M   'P 1'
#
loop_
_entity.id
_entity.type
_entity.pdbx_description
1 polymer ?
#
loop_
_entity_poly.entity_id
_entity_poly.type
_entity_poly.pdbx_seq_one_letter_code
_entity_poly.pdbx_strand_id
1 'polypeptide(L)' 'MVENFLREYAKLIADYPEQINTQKIELSDNFFEIVLFAHKVDTGKLIGKNGKMINAIKTVISAYKSKDASSYRVTVKALE' A
#
# COMPACT_ATOMS: atom_id res chain seq x y z
N MET A 1 10.91 -3.89 -2.63
CA MET A 1 10.29 -4.83 -3.57
C MET A 1 8.81 -4.71 -3.57
N VAL A 2 8.09 -5.30 -2.59
CA VAL A 2 6.65 -5.15 -2.53
C VAL A 2 6.28 -3.68 -2.32
N GLU A 3 7.00 -2.99 -1.44
CA GLU A 3 6.72 -1.58 -1.19
C GLU A 3 6.97 -0.71 -2.41
N ASN A 4 7.97 -1.05 -3.23
CA ASN A 4 8.23 -0.31 -4.47
C ASN A 4 7.11 -0.52 -5.48
N PHE A 5 6.62 -1.76 -5.59
CA PHE A 5 5.49 -2.04 -6.46
C PHE A 5 4.26 -1.25 -6.03
N LEU A 6 3.98 -1.27 -4.73
CA LEU A 6 2.82 -0.57 -4.19
C LEU A 6 2.91 0.94 -4.44
N ARG A 7 4.09 1.51 -4.24
CA ARG A 7 4.31 2.92 -4.48
C ARG A 7 4.07 3.30 -5.93
N GLU A 8 4.63 2.52 -6.85
CA GLU A 8 4.47 2.83 -8.28
C GLU A 8 3.03 2.64 -8.73
N TYR A 9 2.35 1.63 -8.19
CA TYR A 9 0.95 1.41 -8.51
C TYR A 9 0.09 2.57 -8.00
N ALA A 10 0.35 3.04 -6.79
CA ALA A 10 -0.40 4.15 -6.21
C ALA A 10 -0.18 5.43 -7.00
N LYS A 11 1.02 5.65 -7.54
CA LYS A 11 1.31 6.83 -8.34
C LYS A 11 0.47 6.90 -9.60
N LEU A 12 0.07 5.76 -10.14
CA LEU A 12 -0.75 5.74 -11.35
C LEU A 12 -2.18 6.22 -11.07
N ILE A 13 -2.62 6.12 -9.83
CA ILE A 13 -3.97 6.46 -9.43
C ILE A 13 -4.04 7.90 -8.88
N ALA A 14 -2.97 8.34 -8.22
CA ALA A 14 -2.97 9.57 -7.43
C ALA A 14 -2.98 10.83 -8.27
N ASP A 15 -3.68 11.86 -7.78
CA ASP A 15 -3.59 13.21 -8.37
C ASP A 15 -2.27 13.87 -7.98
N TYR A 16 -1.69 13.48 -6.87
CA TYR A 16 -0.44 14.05 -6.36
C TYR A 16 0.59 12.93 -6.21
N PRO A 17 1.05 12.36 -7.35
CA PRO A 17 1.96 11.21 -7.28
C PRO A 17 3.28 11.53 -6.60
N GLU A 18 3.71 12.78 -6.63
CA GLU A 18 4.95 13.18 -5.96
C GLU A 18 4.84 13.11 -4.44
N GLN A 19 3.62 13.02 -3.92
CA GLN A 19 3.37 12.92 -2.47
C GLN A 19 3.30 11.47 -1.99
N ILE A 20 3.29 10.52 -2.92
CA ILE A 20 3.19 9.10 -2.57
C ILE A 20 4.52 8.63 -1.97
N ASN A 21 4.43 7.96 -0.84
CA ASN A 21 5.62 7.39 -0.20
C ASN A 21 5.19 6.13 0.55
N THR A 22 6.15 5.27 0.83
CA THR A 22 5.87 4.03 1.55
C THR A 22 6.88 3.82 2.66
N GLN A 23 6.44 3.10 3.69
CA GLN A 23 7.30 2.67 4.78
C GLN A 23 6.99 1.24 5.11
N LYS A 24 8.02 0.42 5.25
CA LYS A 24 7.88 -0.99 5.60
C LYS A 24 8.26 -1.16 7.06
N ILE A 25 7.39 -1.78 7.83
CA ILE A 25 7.59 -1.99 9.27
C ILE A 25 7.48 -3.48 9.55
N GLU A 26 8.49 -4.04 10.20
CA GLU A 26 8.43 -5.42 10.62
C GLU A 26 7.64 -5.53 11.92
N LEU A 27 6.55 -6.30 11.91
CA LEU A 27 5.69 -6.47 13.07
C LEU A 27 6.05 -7.72 13.86
N SER A 28 6.43 -8.78 13.14
CA SER A 28 6.88 -10.02 13.74
C SER A 28 7.58 -10.83 12.66
N ASP A 29 8.03 -12.04 12.98
CA ASP A 29 8.72 -12.88 11.99
C ASP A 29 7.83 -13.09 10.77
N ASN A 30 8.35 -12.70 9.60
CA ASN A 30 7.67 -12.86 8.32
C ASN A 30 6.32 -12.14 8.24
N PHE A 31 6.12 -11.11 9.08
CA PHE A 31 4.90 -10.31 9.03
C PHE A 31 5.29 -8.83 9.04
N PHE A 32 4.91 -8.14 7.97
CA PHE A 32 5.28 -6.75 7.75
C PHE A 32 4.05 -5.91 7.51
N GLU A 33 4.15 -4.64 7.91
CA GLU A 33 3.15 -3.65 7.54
C GLU A 33 3.77 -2.69 6.54
N ILE A 34 3.07 -2.43 5.45
CA ILE A 34 3.46 -1.41 4.49
C ILE A 34 2.49 -0.24 4.65
N VAL A 35 3.03 0.90 5.07
CA VAL A 35 2.24 2.11 5.24
C VAL A 35 2.41 2.94 3.99
N LEU A 36 1.31 3.22 3.33
CA LEU A 36 1.28 4.03 2.12
C LEU A 36 0.83 5.43 2.48
N PHE A 37 1.72 6.40 2.31
CA PHE A 37 1.42 7.80 2.59
C PHE A 37 1.01 8.50 1.30
N ALA A 38 0.00 9.34 1.38
CA ALA A 38 -0.51 10.07 0.23
C ALA A 38 -1.10 11.39 0.66
N HIS A 39 -1.25 12.31 -0.30
CA HIS A 39 -2.01 13.52 -0.06
C HIS A 39 -3.42 13.12 0.38
N LYS A 40 -4.01 13.88 1.31
CA LYS A 40 -5.31 13.50 1.86
C LYS A 40 -6.39 13.34 0.80
N VAL A 41 -6.30 14.09 -0.30
CA VAL A 41 -7.23 13.96 -1.42
C VAL A 41 -7.12 12.56 -2.04
N ASP A 42 -5.91 12.02 -2.07
CA ASP A 42 -5.67 10.74 -2.73
C ASP A 42 -5.96 9.54 -1.84
N THR A 43 -6.01 9.73 -0.52
CA THR A 43 -6.28 8.59 0.37
C THR A 43 -7.64 7.97 0.06
N GLY A 44 -8.65 8.80 -0.22
CA GLY A 44 -9.96 8.29 -0.59
C GLY A 44 -9.93 7.44 -1.85
N LYS A 45 -9.14 7.86 -2.83
CA LYS A 45 -8.99 7.10 -4.07
C LYS A 45 -8.30 5.77 -3.85
N LEU A 46 -7.27 5.76 -3.01
CA LEU A 46 -6.49 4.56 -2.76
C LEU A 46 -7.26 3.54 -1.94
N ILE A 47 -8.13 4.01 -1.04
CA ILE A 47 -8.99 3.11 -0.28
C ILE A 47 -10.14 2.64 -1.17
N GLY A 48 -10.72 3.57 -1.92
CA GLY A 48 -11.83 3.28 -2.80
C GLY A 48 -13.15 3.20 -2.07
N LYS A 49 -14.23 3.17 -2.83
CA LYS A 49 -15.57 3.10 -2.26
C LYS A 49 -15.73 1.76 -1.54
N ASN A 50 -16.10 1.82 -0.26
CA ASN A 50 -16.27 0.64 0.59
C ASN A 50 -15.00 -0.21 0.66
N GLY A 51 -13.84 0.41 0.48
CA GLY A 51 -12.57 -0.29 0.59
C GLY A 51 -12.22 -1.15 -0.62
N LYS A 52 -12.89 -0.98 -1.74
CA LYS A 52 -12.66 -1.84 -2.91
C LYS A 52 -11.25 -1.71 -3.46
N MET A 53 -10.72 -0.50 -3.54
CA MET A 53 -9.38 -0.31 -4.10
C MET A 53 -8.32 -0.89 -3.17
N ILE A 54 -8.40 -0.61 -1.87
CA ILE A 54 -7.40 -1.12 -0.93
C ILE A 54 -7.46 -2.65 -0.87
N ASN A 55 -8.64 -3.23 -0.98
CA ASN A 55 -8.77 -4.69 -0.99
C ASN A 55 -8.16 -5.29 -2.25
N ALA A 56 -8.32 -4.62 -3.39
CA ALA A 56 -7.68 -5.07 -4.64
C ALA A 56 -6.15 -5.02 -4.50
N ILE A 57 -5.63 -3.95 -3.91
CA ILE A 57 -4.19 -3.83 -3.67
C ILE A 57 -3.70 -4.96 -2.77
N LYS A 58 -4.43 -5.25 -1.71
CA LYS A 58 -4.08 -6.35 -0.79
C LYS A 58 -4.05 -7.69 -1.50
N THR A 59 -4.97 -7.90 -2.43
CA THR A 59 -5.02 -9.13 -3.21
C THR A 59 -3.77 -9.29 -4.07
N VAL A 60 -3.35 -8.21 -4.74
CA VAL A 60 -2.14 -8.24 -5.54
C VAL A 60 -0.91 -8.49 -4.67
N ILE A 61 -0.84 -7.82 -3.53
CA ILE A 61 0.29 -7.98 -2.60
C ILE A 61 0.36 -9.41 -2.08
N SER A 62 -0.78 -10.04 -1.84
CA SER A 62 -0.82 -11.42 -1.36
C SER A 62 -0.13 -12.39 -2.31
N ALA A 63 -0.08 -12.07 -3.59
CA ALA A 63 0.58 -12.93 -4.57
C ALA A 63 2.09 -13.00 -4.35
N TYR A 64 2.68 -11.98 -3.73
CA TYR A 64 4.12 -11.99 -3.45
C TYR A 64 4.49 -12.92 -2.31
N LYS A 65 3.56 -13.16 -1.40
CA LYS A 65 3.88 -13.94 -0.21
C LYS A 65 4.20 -15.39 -0.55
N SER A 66 3.71 -15.90 -1.67
CA SER A 66 3.97 -17.27 -2.06
C SER A 66 5.45 -17.53 -2.35
N LYS A 67 6.23 -16.49 -2.55
CA LYS A 67 7.64 -16.63 -2.89
C LYS A 67 8.54 -16.71 -1.67
N ASP A 68 8.22 -15.99 -0.60
CA ASP A 68 9.10 -15.90 0.56
C ASP A 68 8.38 -16.17 1.86
N ALA A 69 7.13 -16.59 1.79
CA ALA A 69 6.31 -16.93 2.95
C ALA A 69 6.05 -15.75 3.89
N SER A 70 6.34 -14.52 3.44
CA SER A 70 6.04 -13.34 4.23
C SER A 70 4.59 -12.93 4.07
N SER A 71 4.03 -12.35 5.13
CA SER A 71 2.69 -11.78 5.11
C SER A 71 2.79 -10.27 5.18
N TYR A 72 1.87 -9.58 4.50
CA TYR A 72 1.89 -8.13 4.45
C TYR A 72 0.54 -7.56 4.83
N ARG A 73 0.60 -6.46 5.57
CA ARG A 73 -0.55 -5.67 5.93
C ARG A 73 -0.37 -4.31 5.29
N VAL A 74 -1.40 -3.82 4.60
CA VAL A 74 -1.32 -2.52 3.92
C VAL A 74 -2.21 -1.52 4.62
N THR A 75 -1.65 -0.37 4.94
CA THR A 75 -2.36 0.73 5.59
C THR A 75 -2.14 2.00 4.78
N VAL A 76 -3.20 2.77 4.58
CA VAL A 76 -3.12 4.06 3.87
C VAL A 76 -3.28 5.18 4.89
N LYS A 77 -2.34 6.13 4.87
CA LYS A 77 -2.38 7.29 5.76
C LYS A 77 -2.21 8.57 4.97
N ALA A 78 -2.90 9.62 5.40
CA ALA A 78 -2.75 10.93 4.80
C ALA A 78 -1.50 11.61 5.32
N LEU A 79 -0.81 12.33 4.44
CA LEU A 79 0.24 13.26 4.84
C LEU A 79 -0.42 14.50 5.42
N GLU A 80 0.11 14.97 6.51
CA GLU A 80 -0.39 16.18 7.17
C GLU A 80 0.22 17.43 6.58
#